data_76fd72beb94487eadb8fe8ca6c50af53
#
_entry.id   76fd72beb94487eadb8fe8ca6c50af53
#
_cell.length_a   1.000
_cell.length_b   1.000
_cell.length_c   1.000
_cell.angle_alpha   90.00
_cell.angle_beta   90.00
_cell.angle_gamma   90.00
#
_symmetry.space_group_name_H-M   'P 1'
#
loop_
_entity.id
_entity.type
_entity.pdbx_description
1 polymer ?
#
loop_
_entity_poly.entity_id
_entity_poly.type
_entity_poly.pdbx_seq_one_letter_code
_entity_poly.pdbx_strand_id
1 'polypeptide(L)'
;QITLKIKNPDLDYFIKNEVNLKVIQWNNAIKKLPDNFVLHYEVQRKKTNGYIETEIEEKKYPTRIIERKRKEAFENNNFFKCDHYITITYLLEENRLNKLFTSTGNKEIDMANEWEKELKYFKHKILDFVNLLKYSTIDIEFLKGDKLLGYLYSTINFEFTEKKKTPPLEIRYPIDQYLSASSFEVGREVKINDKLMSTVSINIFPDEVGTRVLKEMESLNFEFRMVARYIILSDDETKKMLKNSFLFHQGKQKTFMQYVLEAATKQPTYNVDEVEIEKSKEAQMALNEFKTGGMSYGYYTLSVLIIDDNRQKLDEKISEIT
;
A
#
# COMPACT_ATOMS: atom_id res chain seq x y z
N GLN A 1 -7.83 13.38 2.12
CA GLN A 1 -7.76 11.97 1.73
C GLN A 1 -8.63 11.70 0.52
N ILE A 2 -8.17 10.80 -0.36
CA ILE A 2 -8.92 10.35 -1.53
C ILE A 2 -8.66 8.86 -1.74
N THR A 3 -9.68 8.13 -2.20
CA THR A 3 -9.57 6.71 -2.51
C THR A 3 -9.92 6.45 -3.97
N LEU A 4 -9.09 5.66 -4.64
CA LEU A 4 -9.20 5.24 -6.02
C LEU A 4 -9.39 3.72 -6.06
N LYS A 5 -10.31 3.23 -6.86
CA LYS A 5 -10.37 1.83 -7.28
C LYS A 5 -9.62 1.70 -8.59
N ILE A 6 -8.72 0.71 -8.68
CA ILE A 6 -7.85 0.54 -9.85
C ILE A 6 -8.13 -0.81 -10.48
N LYS A 7 -8.13 -0.84 -11.80
CA LYS A 7 -8.12 -2.08 -12.57
C LYS A 7 -6.76 -2.21 -13.24
N ASN A 8 -5.96 -3.15 -12.75
CA ASN A 8 -4.66 -3.46 -13.34
C ASN A 8 -4.83 -4.41 -14.53
N PRO A 9 -3.93 -4.35 -15.53
CA PRO A 9 -3.86 -5.38 -16.55
C PRO A 9 -3.33 -6.68 -15.95
N ASP A 10 -3.76 -7.80 -16.50
CA ASP A 10 -3.20 -9.10 -16.16
C ASP A 10 -1.78 -9.20 -16.73
N LEU A 11 -0.80 -9.28 -15.84
CA LEU A 11 0.61 -9.29 -16.21
C LEU A 11 1.10 -10.62 -16.81
N ASP A 12 0.29 -11.67 -16.78
CA ASP A 12 0.66 -12.97 -17.35
C ASP A 12 0.70 -12.95 -18.88
N TYR A 13 -0.04 -12.03 -19.50
CA TYR A 13 -0.02 -11.85 -20.96
C TYR A 13 1.11 -10.94 -21.46
N PHE A 14 1.93 -10.36 -20.55
CA PHE A 14 2.99 -9.43 -20.92
C PHE A 14 4.37 -10.10 -20.88
N ILE A 15 5.22 -9.73 -21.84
CA ILE A 15 6.65 -10.10 -21.81
C ILE A 15 7.38 -9.31 -20.72
N LYS A 16 8.52 -9.82 -20.26
CA LYS A 16 9.31 -9.23 -19.15
C LYS A 16 9.59 -7.73 -19.34
N ASN A 17 9.90 -7.28 -20.57
CA ASN A 17 10.18 -5.88 -20.84
C ASN A 17 8.95 -4.99 -20.67
N GLU A 18 7.77 -5.46 -21.05
CA GLU A 18 6.52 -4.70 -20.88
C GLU A 18 6.13 -4.60 -19.40
N VAL A 19 6.33 -5.69 -18.63
CA VAL A 19 6.14 -5.65 -17.18
C VAL A 19 7.08 -4.63 -16.54
N ASN A 20 8.36 -4.64 -16.92
CA ASN A 20 9.33 -3.67 -16.41
C ASN A 20 8.94 -2.22 -16.75
N LEU A 21 8.44 -1.97 -17.97
CA LEU A 21 7.94 -0.62 -18.34
C LEU A 21 6.78 -0.18 -17.45
N LYS A 22 5.84 -1.07 -17.12
CA LYS A 22 4.73 -0.75 -16.22
C LYS A 22 5.23 -0.46 -14.80
N VAL A 23 6.20 -1.22 -14.30
CA VAL A 23 6.83 -0.95 -13.00
C VAL A 23 7.53 0.41 -12.99
N ILE A 24 8.26 0.76 -14.05
CA ILE A 24 8.88 2.08 -14.18
C ILE A 24 7.83 3.20 -14.18
N GLN A 25 6.70 3.01 -14.87
CA GLN A 25 5.61 3.99 -14.89
C GLN A 25 5.00 4.19 -13.48
N TRP A 26 4.78 3.09 -12.74
CA TRP A 26 4.34 3.15 -11.34
C TRP A 26 5.34 3.90 -10.46
N ASN A 27 6.62 3.55 -10.56
CA ASN A 27 7.67 4.23 -9.80
C ASN A 27 7.73 5.72 -10.12
N ASN A 28 7.59 6.09 -11.40
CA ASN A 28 7.57 7.49 -11.81
C ASN A 28 6.36 8.25 -11.26
N ALA A 29 5.19 7.59 -11.17
CA ALA A 29 4.01 8.20 -10.56
C ALA A 29 4.22 8.43 -9.06
N ILE A 30 4.74 7.44 -8.33
CA ILE A 30 5.02 7.55 -6.89
C ILE A 30 6.07 8.62 -6.60
N LYS A 31 7.15 8.67 -7.37
CA LYS A 31 8.22 9.70 -7.24
C LYS A 31 7.73 11.14 -7.42
N LYS A 32 6.58 11.35 -8.08
CA LYS A 32 5.99 12.68 -8.29
C LYS A 32 5.14 13.15 -7.12
N LEU A 33 4.80 12.24 -6.19
CA LEU A 33 4.15 12.64 -4.96
C LEU A 33 5.19 13.31 -4.04
N PRO A 34 4.90 14.51 -3.53
CA PRO A 34 5.80 15.20 -2.60
C PRO A 34 5.81 14.53 -1.22
N ASP A 35 6.69 15.00 -0.36
CA ASP A 35 6.65 14.72 1.06
C ASP A 35 5.29 15.10 1.68
N ASN A 36 5.01 14.63 2.87
CA ASN A 36 3.70 14.74 3.54
C ASN A 36 2.54 13.98 2.87
N PHE A 37 2.83 13.19 1.83
CA PHE A 37 1.87 12.25 1.26
C PHE A 37 2.09 10.85 1.79
N VAL A 38 0.99 10.19 2.14
CA VAL A 38 0.95 8.78 2.54
C VAL A 38 0.10 8.04 1.53
N LEU A 39 0.68 6.98 0.97
CA LEU A 39 0.04 6.12 0.01
C LEU A 39 -0.26 4.78 0.67
N HIS A 40 -1.52 4.35 0.62
CA HIS A 40 -1.95 3.02 0.96
C HIS A 40 -2.40 2.30 -0.31
N TYR A 41 -1.72 1.23 -0.65
CA TYR A 41 -2.16 0.32 -1.71
C TYR A 41 -2.77 -0.91 -1.06
N GLU A 42 -4.02 -1.19 -1.39
CA GLU A 42 -4.78 -2.28 -0.79
C GLU A 42 -5.25 -3.24 -1.86
N VAL A 43 -5.12 -4.53 -1.56
CA VAL A 43 -5.69 -5.62 -2.34
C VAL A 43 -6.68 -6.36 -1.46
N GLN A 44 -7.93 -6.42 -1.89
CA GLN A 44 -8.98 -7.22 -1.29
C GLN A 44 -9.22 -8.45 -2.15
N ARG A 45 -8.73 -9.61 -1.68
CA ARG A 45 -9.00 -10.90 -2.31
C ARG A 45 -10.25 -11.48 -1.69
N LYS A 46 -11.28 -11.63 -2.50
CA LYS A 46 -12.59 -12.12 -2.06
C LYS A 46 -13.07 -13.26 -2.92
N LYS A 47 -13.77 -14.20 -2.29
CA LYS A 47 -14.43 -15.30 -2.98
C LYS A 47 -15.51 -14.73 -3.90
N THR A 48 -15.58 -15.21 -5.13
CA THR A 48 -16.62 -14.85 -6.07
C THR A 48 -17.58 -16.01 -6.26
N ASN A 49 -18.86 -15.76 -6.02
CA ASN A 49 -19.91 -16.75 -6.18
C ASN A 49 -20.74 -16.53 -7.45
N GLY A 50 -20.37 -15.55 -8.24
CA GLY A 50 -21.15 -15.12 -9.41
C GLY A 50 -20.62 -15.67 -10.71
N TYR A 51 -21.21 -16.75 -11.21
CA TYR A 51 -21.12 -17.04 -12.65
C TYR A 51 -21.87 -15.94 -13.39
N ILE A 52 -21.22 -15.34 -14.39
CA ILE A 52 -21.88 -14.35 -15.24
C ILE A 52 -22.83 -15.09 -16.15
N GLU A 53 -24.13 -15.07 -15.81
CA GLU A 53 -25.17 -15.62 -16.68
C GLU A 53 -25.24 -14.80 -17.97
N THR A 54 -24.87 -15.42 -19.07
CA THR A 54 -25.18 -14.88 -20.39
C THR A 54 -26.61 -15.30 -20.73
N GLU A 55 -27.42 -14.40 -21.28
CA GLU A 55 -28.77 -14.73 -21.75
C GLU A 55 -28.72 -15.93 -22.70
N ILE A 56 -29.25 -17.06 -22.21
CA ILE A 56 -29.07 -18.39 -22.83
C ILE A 56 -30.22 -18.70 -23.82
N GLU A 57 -31.27 -17.88 -23.82
CA GLU A 57 -32.52 -18.21 -24.55
C GLU A 57 -32.36 -18.41 -26.06
N GLU A 58 -31.37 -17.80 -26.68
CA GLU A 58 -31.14 -17.91 -28.12
C GLU A 58 -30.00 -18.87 -28.54
N LYS A 59 -29.32 -19.53 -27.56
CA LYS A 59 -28.15 -20.36 -27.87
C LYS A 59 -28.54 -21.76 -28.36
N LYS A 60 -27.81 -22.27 -29.39
CA LYS A 60 -27.98 -23.63 -29.91
C LYS A 60 -27.71 -24.67 -28.80
N TYR A 61 -28.37 -25.84 -28.89
CA TYR A 61 -28.28 -26.91 -27.87
C TYR A 61 -26.85 -27.26 -27.37
N PRO A 62 -25.83 -27.41 -28.24
CA PRO A 62 -24.49 -27.67 -27.78
C PRO A 62 -23.92 -26.56 -26.88
N THR A 63 -24.19 -25.30 -27.22
CA THR A 63 -23.77 -24.13 -26.44
C THR A 63 -24.39 -24.14 -25.04
N ARG A 64 -25.67 -24.54 -24.90
CA ARG A 64 -26.32 -24.65 -23.59
C ARG A 64 -25.66 -25.71 -22.71
N ILE A 65 -25.24 -26.86 -23.29
CA ILE A 65 -24.53 -27.89 -22.52
C ILE A 65 -23.18 -27.39 -22.03
N ILE A 66 -22.44 -26.69 -22.88
CA ILE A 66 -21.14 -26.11 -22.52
C ILE A 66 -21.29 -25.09 -21.41
N GLU A 67 -22.27 -24.19 -21.53
CA GLU A 67 -22.52 -23.16 -20.52
C GLU A 67 -22.97 -23.77 -19.19
N ARG A 68 -23.83 -24.78 -19.21
CA ARG A 68 -24.23 -25.49 -17.99
C ARG A 68 -23.04 -26.14 -17.29
N LYS A 69 -22.16 -26.85 -18.03
CA LYS A 69 -20.96 -27.45 -17.48
C LYS A 69 -19.97 -26.42 -16.95
N ARG A 70 -19.86 -25.27 -17.60
CA ARG A 70 -19.04 -24.15 -17.12
C ARG A 70 -19.61 -23.59 -15.81
N LYS A 71 -20.94 -23.40 -15.74
CA LYS A 71 -21.61 -22.96 -14.52
C LYS A 71 -21.40 -23.95 -13.38
N GLU A 72 -21.63 -25.24 -13.63
CA GLU A 72 -21.39 -26.31 -12.65
C GLU A 72 -19.92 -26.33 -12.18
N ALA A 73 -18.97 -26.22 -13.11
CA ALA A 73 -17.56 -26.16 -12.76
C ALA A 73 -17.21 -24.89 -11.96
N PHE A 74 -17.82 -23.75 -12.27
CA PHE A 74 -17.62 -22.50 -11.57
C PHE A 74 -18.21 -22.53 -10.15
N GLU A 75 -19.41 -23.08 -9.99
CA GLU A 75 -20.10 -23.21 -8.69
C GLU A 75 -19.42 -24.22 -7.76
N ASN A 76 -18.82 -25.29 -8.32
CA ASN A 76 -18.13 -26.34 -7.58
C ASN A 76 -16.69 -25.98 -7.17
N ASN A 77 -16.09 -24.97 -7.78
CA ASN A 77 -14.73 -24.52 -7.46
C ASN A 77 -14.72 -23.20 -6.70
N ASN A 78 -13.68 -22.98 -5.93
CA ASN A 78 -13.47 -21.71 -5.27
C ASN A 78 -12.73 -20.76 -6.21
N PHE A 79 -13.41 -19.73 -6.69
CA PHE A 79 -12.80 -18.66 -7.45
C PHE A 79 -12.68 -17.41 -6.60
N PHE A 80 -11.56 -16.71 -6.79
CA PHE A 80 -11.28 -15.48 -6.06
C PHE A 80 -11.07 -14.33 -7.03
N LYS A 81 -11.49 -13.14 -6.63
CA LYS A 81 -11.28 -11.89 -7.34
C LYS A 81 -10.50 -10.94 -6.45
N CYS A 82 -9.50 -10.27 -7.02
CA CYS A 82 -8.77 -9.21 -6.36
C CYS A 82 -9.30 -7.86 -6.82
N ASP A 83 -9.76 -7.07 -5.86
CA ASP A 83 -10.04 -5.64 -6.07
C ASP A 83 -8.87 -4.82 -5.51
N HIS A 84 -8.41 -3.84 -6.27
CA HIS A 84 -7.25 -3.02 -5.92
C HIS A 84 -7.68 -1.59 -5.64
N TYR A 85 -7.16 -1.03 -4.54
CA TYR A 85 -7.46 0.33 -4.12
C TYR A 85 -6.17 1.09 -3.83
N ILE A 86 -6.18 2.40 -4.12
CA ILE A 86 -5.15 3.33 -3.63
C ILE A 86 -5.85 4.40 -2.80
N THR A 87 -5.43 4.55 -1.57
CA THR A 87 -5.84 5.66 -0.73
C THR A 87 -4.63 6.59 -0.53
N ILE A 88 -4.81 7.85 -0.90
CA ILE A 88 -3.78 8.88 -0.76
C ILE A 88 -4.23 9.87 0.30
N THR A 89 -3.40 10.04 1.31
CA THR A 89 -3.62 10.99 2.41
C THR A 89 -2.55 12.06 2.35
N TYR A 90 -2.95 13.31 2.48
CA TYR A 90 -2.06 14.45 2.63
C TYR A 90 -2.06 14.89 4.09
N LEU A 91 -0.88 14.94 4.69
CA LEU A 91 -0.67 15.37 6.07
C LEU A 91 -0.21 16.84 6.05
N LEU A 92 -0.99 17.70 6.67
CA LEU A 92 -0.60 19.10 6.84
C LEU A 92 0.55 19.21 7.84
N GLU A 93 1.54 20.01 7.53
CA GLU A 93 2.64 20.30 8.44
C GLU A 93 2.14 20.98 9.71
N GLU A 94 2.70 20.62 10.85
CA GLU A 94 2.33 21.16 12.16
C GLU A 94 2.48 22.68 12.23
N ASN A 95 3.50 23.22 11.59
CA ASN A 95 3.74 24.67 11.48
C ASN A 95 2.64 25.39 10.67
N ARG A 96 2.06 24.74 9.68
CA ARG A 96 0.93 25.28 8.90
C ARG A 96 -0.36 25.19 9.69
N LEU A 97 -0.58 24.09 10.41
CA LEU A 97 -1.70 23.96 11.34
C LEU A 97 -1.67 25.06 12.41
N ASN A 98 -0.52 25.27 13.03
CA ASN A 98 -0.35 26.32 14.04
C ASN A 98 -0.62 27.74 13.49
N LYS A 99 -0.22 28.03 12.25
CA LYS A 99 -0.57 29.31 11.59
C LYS A 99 -2.08 29.45 11.36
N LEU A 100 -2.77 28.37 11.03
CA LEU A 100 -4.23 28.35 10.88
C LEU A 100 -4.95 28.68 12.21
N PHE A 101 -4.36 28.29 13.36
CA PHE A 101 -4.96 28.52 14.68
C PHE A 101 -4.48 29.80 15.38
N THR A 102 -3.36 30.41 14.97
CA THR A 102 -2.75 31.57 15.64
C THR A 102 -2.89 32.91 14.92
N SER A 103 -3.54 32.97 13.75
CA SER A 103 -3.74 34.22 13.00
C SER A 103 -4.62 35.20 13.77
N THR A 104 -4.14 36.45 13.91
CA THR A 104 -4.72 37.50 14.74
C THR A 104 -5.61 38.49 13.96
N GLY A 105 -6.20 38.08 12.85
CA GLY A 105 -7.05 38.89 11.98
C GLY A 105 -8.49 38.39 11.85
N ASN A 106 -9.13 38.61 10.72
CA ASN A 106 -10.41 37.97 10.34
C ASN A 106 -10.22 36.44 10.15
N LYS A 107 -10.10 35.75 11.28
CA LYS A 107 -9.63 34.37 11.42
C LYS A 107 -10.36 33.37 10.50
N GLU A 108 -11.68 33.52 10.34
CA GLU A 108 -12.49 32.58 9.55
C GLU A 108 -12.25 32.71 8.05
N ILE A 109 -12.06 33.94 7.54
CA ILE A 109 -11.83 34.18 6.10
C ILE A 109 -10.42 33.74 5.71
N ASP A 110 -9.42 34.03 6.55
CA ASP A 110 -8.04 33.64 6.29
C ASP A 110 -7.87 32.12 6.36
N MET A 111 -8.51 31.48 7.34
CA MET A 111 -8.54 30.01 7.45
C MET A 111 -9.20 29.37 6.22
N ALA A 112 -10.34 29.87 5.77
CA ALA A 112 -11.04 29.34 4.60
C ALA A 112 -10.19 29.45 3.33
N ASN A 113 -9.50 30.57 3.14
CA ASN A 113 -8.61 30.81 2.00
C ASN A 113 -7.38 29.87 2.02
N GLU A 114 -6.78 29.64 3.18
CA GLU A 114 -5.66 28.71 3.33
C GLU A 114 -6.09 27.25 3.06
N TRP A 115 -7.23 26.82 3.61
CA TRP A 115 -7.81 25.52 3.34
C TRP A 115 -8.09 25.31 1.85
N GLU A 116 -8.60 26.34 1.18
CA GLU A 116 -8.88 26.25 -0.26
C GLU A 116 -7.59 26.10 -1.08
N LYS A 117 -6.52 26.79 -0.71
CA LYS A 117 -5.20 26.64 -1.33
C LYS A 117 -4.65 25.24 -1.14
N GLU A 118 -4.66 24.72 0.09
CA GLU A 118 -4.19 23.37 0.39
C GLU A 118 -5.03 22.30 -0.33
N LEU A 119 -6.33 22.47 -0.40
CA LEU A 119 -7.22 21.58 -1.14
C LEU A 119 -6.96 21.61 -2.65
N LYS A 120 -6.71 22.79 -3.23
CA LYS A 120 -6.34 22.95 -4.65
C LYS A 120 -4.99 22.27 -4.93
N TYR A 121 -4.00 22.48 -4.06
CA TYR A 121 -2.71 21.84 -4.14
C TYR A 121 -2.86 20.31 -4.11
N PHE A 122 -3.54 19.76 -3.11
CA PHE A 122 -3.81 18.33 -3.00
C PHE A 122 -4.49 17.77 -4.26
N LYS A 123 -5.57 18.41 -4.73
CA LYS A 123 -6.28 17.99 -5.94
C LYS A 123 -5.37 17.98 -7.17
N HIS A 124 -4.52 18.99 -7.33
CA HIS A 124 -3.59 19.07 -8.45
C HIS A 124 -2.59 17.90 -8.42
N LYS A 125 -1.96 17.64 -7.26
CA LYS A 125 -1.03 16.53 -7.10
C LYS A 125 -1.66 15.14 -7.35
N ILE A 126 -2.90 14.96 -6.91
CA ILE A 126 -3.67 13.73 -7.20
C ILE A 126 -3.92 13.58 -8.70
N LEU A 127 -4.31 14.64 -9.40
CA LEU A 127 -4.54 14.58 -10.84
C LEU A 127 -3.25 14.27 -11.61
N ASP A 128 -2.12 14.85 -11.23
CA ASP A 128 -0.81 14.54 -11.81
C ASP A 128 -0.47 13.05 -11.61
N PHE A 129 -0.63 12.54 -10.39
CA PHE A 129 -0.40 11.14 -10.06
C PHE A 129 -1.30 10.20 -10.88
N VAL A 130 -2.60 10.47 -10.93
CA VAL A 130 -3.57 9.67 -11.71
C VAL A 130 -3.25 9.69 -13.19
N ASN A 131 -2.87 10.84 -13.75
CA ASN A 131 -2.51 10.94 -15.16
C ASN A 131 -1.29 10.09 -15.51
N LEU A 132 -0.32 9.98 -14.62
CA LEU A 132 0.83 9.09 -14.81
C LEU A 132 0.44 7.62 -14.70
N LEU A 133 -0.43 7.27 -13.74
CA LEU A 133 -0.90 5.89 -13.57
C LEU A 133 -1.73 5.35 -14.75
N LYS A 134 -2.43 6.20 -15.49
CA LYS A 134 -3.23 5.80 -16.66
C LYS A 134 -2.42 5.05 -17.71
N TYR A 135 -1.13 5.25 -17.80
CA TYR A 135 -0.27 4.53 -18.74
C TYR A 135 0.01 3.06 -18.32
N SER A 136 -0.17 2.75 -17.05
CA SER A 136 0.13 1.42 -16.50
C SER A 136 -1.11 0.63 -16.07
N THR A 137 -2.26 1.28 -15.93
CA THR A 137 -3.53 0.70 -15.49
C THR A 137 -4.55 0.64 -16.63
N ILE A 138 -5.57 -0.22 -16.50
CA ILE A 138 -6.68 -0.29 -17.46
C ILE A 138 -7.71 0.79 -17.15
N ASP A 139 -8.04 0.96 -15.87
CA ASP A 139 -9.06 1.91 -15.41
C ASP A 139 -8.76 2.42 -14.00
N ILE A 140 -9.16 3.66 -13.74
CA ILE A 140 -9.03 4.30 -12.43
C ILE A 140 -10.34 5.02 -12.12
N GLU A 141 -11.01 4.56 -11.07
CA GLU A 141 -12.26 5.14 -10.57
C GLU A 141 -12.03 5.88 -9.24
N PHE A 142 -12.45 7.14 -9.17
CA PHE A 142 -12.52 7.88 -7.91
C PHE A 142 -13.73 7.41 -7.10
N LEU A 143 -13.50 6.82 -5.91
CA LEU A 143 -14.60 6.39 -5.06
C LEU A 143 -15.31 7.59 -4.43
N LYS A 144 -16.64 7.63 -4.54
CA LYS A 144 -17.51 8.67 -3.99
C LYS A 144 -18.82 8.06 -3.50
N GLY A 145 -19.50 8.75 -2.59
CA GLY A 145 -20.82 8.36 -2.09
C GLY A 145 -20.88 6.90 -1.63
N ASP A 146 -21.87 6.16 -2.07
CA ASP A 146 -22.13 4.79 -1.65
C ASP A 146 -20.97 3.82 -1.88
N LYS A 147 -20.19 4.01 -2.96
CA LYS A 147 -19.02 3.18 -3.25
C LYS A 147 -17.88 3.45 -2.24
N LEU A 148 -17.66 4.71 -1.90
CA LEU A 148 -16.66 5.06 -0.88
C LEU A 148 -17.07 4.52 0.50
N LEU A 149 -18.35 4.66 0.86
CA LEU A 149 -18.86 4.11 2.11
C LEU A 149 -18.78 2.58 2.13
N GLY A 150 -19.05 1.90 1.00
CA GLY A 150 -18.87 0.46 0.87
C GLY A 150 -17.43 0.03 1.08
N TYR A 151 -16.48 0.75 0.48
CA TYR A 151 -15.05 0.52 0.71
C TYR A 151 -14.66 0.72 2.19
N LEU A 152 -15.03 1.85 2.79
CA LEU A 152 -14.73 2.14 4.20
C LEU A 152 -15.37 1.11 5.14
N TYR A 153 -16.60 0.72 4.88
CA TYR A 153 -17.28 -0.34 5.62
C TYR A 153 -16.50 -1.67 5.55
N SER A 154 -16.06 -2.05 4.36
CA SER A 154 -15.24 -3.26 4.16
C SER A 154 -13.92 -3.20 4.90
N THR A 155 -13.33 -2.01 5.04
CA THR A 155 -12.05 -1.84 5.76
C THR A 155 -12.19 -2.01 7.27
N ILE A 156 -13.36 -1.69 7.83
CA ILE A 156 -13.61 -1.72 9.27
C ILE A 156 -14.21 -3.08 9.71
N ASN A 157 -15.14 -3.61 8.91
CA ASN A 157 -15.93 -4.78 9.30
C ASN A 157 -15.45 -6.10 8.69
N PHE A 158 -14.46 -6.07 7.81
CA PHE A 158 -14.01 -7.28 7.10
C PHE A 158 -15.09 -7.99 6.26
N GLU A 159 -16.11 -7.27 5.87
CA GLU A 159 -17.14 -7.72 4.94
C GLU A 159 -16.93 -6.99 3.61
N PHE A 160 -16.66 -7.72 2.54
CA PHE A 160 -16.38 -7.14 1.23
C PHE A 160 -17.66 -6.60 0.57
N THR A 161 -18.08 -5.42 0.99
CA THR A 161 -19.28 -4.75 0.50
C THR A 161 -18.94 -3.72 -0.57
N GLU A 162 -19.52 -3.84 -1.77
CA GLU A 162 -19.23 -2.91 -2.88
C GLU A 162 -19.87 -1.54 -2.69
N LYS A 163 -21.05 -1.49 -2.09
CA LYS A 163 -21.80 -0.25 -1.88
C LYS A 163 -22.52 -0.27 -0.55
N LYS A 164 -22.48 0.82 0.19
CA LYS A 164 -23.28 1.08 1.35
C LYS A 164 -24.05 2.39 1.15
N LYS A 165 -25.36 2.38 1.38
CA LYS A 165 -26.19 3.57 1.15
C LYS A 165 -25.69 4.74 1.99
N THR A 166 -25.62 5.91 1.38
CA THR A 166 -25.32 7.16 2.08
C THR A 166 -26.50 7.49 3.01
N PRO A 167 -26.26 7.82 4.30
CA PRO A 167 -27.33 8.25 5.19
C PRO A 167 -28.00 9.51 4.65
N PRO A 168 -29.32 9.70 4.88
CA PRO A 168 -30.01 10.92 4.50
C PRO A 168 -29.33 12.16 5.10
N LEU A 169 -29.18 13.22 4.30
CA LEU A 169 -28.52 14.47 4.72
C LEU A 169 -29.17 15.14 5.94
N GLU A 170 -30.45 14.85 6.16
CA GLU A 170 -31.26 15.35 7.29
C GLU A 170 -30.83 14.74 8.63
N ILE A 171 -30.23 13.54 8.60
CA ILE A 171 -29.74 12.85 9.78
C ILE A 171 -28.25 13.05 9.88
N ARG A 172 -27.82 13.86 10.86
CA ARG A 172 -26.38 14.04 11.17
C ARG A 172 -25.87 12.77 11.89
N TYR A 173 -25.49 11.77 11.11
CA TYR A 173 -24.93 10.52 11.64
C TYR A 173 -23.40 10.62 11.60
N PRO A 174 -22.68 10.44 12.73
CA PRO A 174 -21.23 10.31 12.71
C PRO A 174 -20.81 9.10 11.84
N ILE A 175 -19.86 9.31 10.94
CA ILE A 175 -19.46 8.27 9.95
C ILE A 175 -18.91 7.03 10.66
N ASP A 176 -18.17 7.20 11.73
CA ASP A 176 -17.62 6.13 12.56
C ASP A 176 -18.72 5.22 13.13
N GLN A 177 -19.78 5.79 13.66
CA GLN A 177 -20.95 5.04 14.17
C GLN A 177 -21.71 4.36 13.03
N TYR A 178 -21.82 5.01 11.87
CA TYR A 178 -22.53 4.45 10.72
C TYR A 178 -21.79 3.27 10.09
N LEU A 179 -20.46 3.28 10.10
CA LEU A 179 -19.62 2.26 9.50
C LEU A 179 -19.29 1.11 10.48
N SER A 180 -19.27 1.38 11.79
CA SER A 180 -18.94 0.38 12.82
C SER A 180 -20.13 -0.53 13.07
N ALA A 181 -20.15 -1.69 12.42
CA ALA A 181 -21.21 -2.69 12.59
C ALA A 181 -20.72 -3.97 13.26
N SER A 182 -19.40 -4.19 13.35
CA SER A 182 -18.80 -5.38 13.92
C SER A 182 -18.28 -5.14 15.32
N SER A 183 -18.43 -6.14 16.20
CA SER A 183 -17.73 -6.15 17.49
C SER A 183 -16.25 -6.46 17.26
N PHE A 184 -15.40 -5.77 18.00
CA PHE A 184 -13.96 -5.97 17.95
C PHE A 184 -13.44 -6.28 19.35
N GLU A 185 -12.92 -7.48 19.54
CA GLU A 185 -12.39 -7.96 20.81
C GLU A 185 -10.86 -8.04 20.73
N VAL A 186 -10.19 -7.35 21.65
CA VAL A 186 -8.74 -7.39 21.80
C VAL A 186 -8.37 -8.16 23.05
N GLY A 187 -7.67 -9.27 22.87
CA GLY A 187 -7.22 -10.12 23.95
C GLY A 187 -5.97 -10.91 23.54
N ARG A 188 -5.81 -12.11 24.07
CA ARG A 188 -4.79 -13.06 23.62
C ARG A 188 -4.98 -13.43 22.14
N GLU A 189 -6.23 -13.43 21.70
CA GLU A 189 -6.64 -13.58 20.32
C GLU A 189 -7.47 -12.36 19.95
N VAL A 190 -7.23 -11.84 18.76
CA VAL A 190 -8.03 -10.73 18.22
C VAL A 190 -9.21 -11.33 17.46
N LYS A 191 -10.41 -10.83 17.76
CA LYS A 191 -11.63 -11.27 17.09
C LYS A 191 -12.38 -10.09 16.50
N ILE A 192 -12.99 -10.33 15.35
CA ILE A 192 -13.98 -9.46 14.75
C ILE A 192 -15.28 -10.24 14.60
N ASN A 193 -16.33 -9.80 15.31
CA ASN A 193 -17.49 -10.63 15.59
C ASN A 193 -17.03 -11.96 16.23
N ASP A 194 -17.45 -13.12 15.69
CA ASP A 194 -17.07 -14.44 16.18
C ASP A 194 -15.83 -15.02 15.48
N LYS A 195 -15.20 -14.28 14.57
CA LYS A 195 -14.08 -14.75 13.75
C LYS A 195 -12.75 -14.33 14.33
N LEU A 196 -11.80 -15.26 14.33
CA LEU A 196 -10.41 -15.01 14.69
C LEU A 196 -9.72 -14.22 13.58
N MET A 197 -8.92 -13.24 13.96
CA MET A 197 -8.18 -12.39 13.04
C MET A 197 -6.68 -12.47 13.34
N SER A 198 -5.87 -12.54 12.30
CA SER A 198 -4.42 -12.46 12.40
C SER A 198 -3.84 -11.58 11.31
N THR A 199 -2.66 -11.01 11.60
CA THR A 199 -1.93 -10.16 10.65
C THR A 199 -0.52 -10.69 10.49
N VAL A 200 -0.13 -10.93 9.23
CA VAL A 200 1.25 -11.24 8.84
C VAL A 200 1.86 -9.99 8.25
N SER A 201 3.04 -9.59 8.72
CA SER A 201 3.75 -8.40 8.23
C SER A 201 5.18 -8.73 7.89
N ILE A 202 5.73 -8.05 6.87
CA ILE A 202 7.14 -8.18 6.53
C ILE A 202 7.96 -7.50 7.64
N ASN A 203 8.84 -8.25 8.25
CA ASN A 203 9.75 -7.76 9.28
C ASN A 203 11.13 -7.36 8.71
N ILE A 204 11.62 -8.15 7.75
CA ILE A 204 12.92 -7.94 7.11
C ILE A 204 12.69 -8.01 5.60
N PHE A 205 13.23 -7.03 4.88
CA PHE A 205 13.20 -7.03 3.42
C PHE A 205 14.41 -7.80 2.90
N PRO A 206 14.25 -8.60 1.83
CA PRO A 206 15.38 -9.21 1.14
C PRO A 206 16.22 -8.12 0.45
N ASP A 207 17.50 -8.41 0.24
CA ASP A 207 18.44 -7.48 -0.42
C ASP A 207 18.00 -7.14 -1.85
N GLU A 208 17.38 -8.10 -2.55
CA GLU A 208 16.82 -7.90 -3.89
C GLU A 208 15.36 -8.35 -3.94
N VAL A 209 14.52 -7.53 -4.57
CA VAL A 209 13.10 -7.81 -4.78
C VAL A 209 12.78 -7.87 -6.27
N GLY A 210 12.34 -9.04 -6.73
CA GLY A 210 11.87 -9.22 -8.10
C GLY A 210 10.49 -8.58 -8.35
N THR A 211 10.20 -8.23 -9.59
CA THR A 211 8.94 -7.56 -10.00
C THR A 211 7.68 -8.43 -9.78
N ARG A 212 7.84 -9.72 -9.47
CA ARG A 212 6.73 -10.68 -9.29
C ARG A 212 6.78 -11.40 -7.94
N VAL A 213 7.49 -10.87 -6.95
CA VAL A 213 7.68 -11.52 -5.64
C VAL A 213 6.36 -11.83 -4.93
N LEU A 214 5.34 -10.99 -5.11
CA LEU A 214 4.02 -11.20 -4.49
C LEU A 214 3.04 -11.98 -5.39
N LYS A 215 3.49 -12.51 -6.53
CA LYS A 215 2.61 -13.25 -7.45
C LYS A 215 2.04 -14.53 -6.82
N GLU A 216 2.82 -15.19 -5.97
CA GLU A 216 2.39 -16.40 -5.27
C GLU A 216 1.17 -16.16 -4.38
N MET A 217 0.96 -14.94 -3.91
CA MET A 217 -0.24 -14.55 -3.19
C MET A 217 -1.54 -14.73 -4.03
N GLU A 218 -1.43 -14.69 -5.35
CA GLU A 218 -2.58 -14.89 -6.25
C GLU A 218 -3.03 -16.36 -6.28
N SER A 219 -2.17 -17.31 -5.92
CA SER A 219 -2.47 -18.75 -5.88
C SER A 219 -3.17 -19.19 -4.59
N LEU A 220 -3.16 -18.37 -3.54
CA LEU A 220 -3.77 -18.69 -2.26
C LEU A 220 -5.27 -18.99 -2.39
N ASN A 221 -5.74 -20.06 -1.76
CA ASN A 221 -7.13 -20.52 -1.87
C ASN A 221 -8.03 -20.02 -0.72
N PHE A 222 -7.81 -18.78 -0.27
CA PHE A 222 -8.61 -18.14 0.76
C PHE A 222 -8.69 -16.62 0.57
N GLU A 223 -9.61 -16.00 1.30
CA GLU A 223 -9.81 -14.56 1.32
C GLU A 223 -8.78 -13.89 2.23
N PHE A 224 -8.21 -12.78 1.76
CA PHE A 224 -7.33 -11.94 2.56
C PHE A 224 -7.43 -10.49 2.15
N ARG A 225 -6.90 -9.64 3.00
CA ARG A 225 -6.69 -8.23 2.74
C ARG A 225 -5.22 -7.90 2.91
N MET A 226 -4.58 -7.44 1.84
CA MET A 226 -3.19 -7.00 1.85
C MET A 226 -3.13 -5.48 1.78
N VAL A 227 -2.36 -4.87 2.64
CA VAL A 227 -2.17 -3.41 2.68
C VAL A 227 -0.69 -3.10 2.68
N ALA A 228 -0.25 -2.38 1.65
CA ALA A 228 1.06 -1.77 1.58
C ALA A 228 0.94 -0.28 1.88
N ARG A 229 1.67 0.22 2.86
CA ARG A 229 1.72 1.63 3.22
C ARG A 229 3.09 2.20 2.91
N TYR A 230 3.11 3.34 2.24
CA TYR A 230 4.31 4.08 1.93
C TYR A 230 4.17 5.53 2.39
N ILE A 231 5.02 5.94 3.33
CA ILE A 231 5.08 7.30 3.87
C ILE A 231 6.29 7.96 3.24
N ILE A 232 6.07 9.00 2.44
CA ILE A 232 7.13 9.69 1.71
C ILE A 232 7.88 10.59 2.68
N LEU A 233 9.21 10.43 2.73
CA LEU A 233 10.09 11.24 3.56
C LEU A 233 10.41 12.56 2.88
N SER A 234 10.59 13.61 3.70
CA SER A 234 11.11 14.87 3.22
C SER A 234 12.57 14.74 2.77
N ASP A 235 13.02 15.67 1.92
CA ASP A 235 14.39 15.71 1.43
C ASP A 235 15.42 15.80 2.57
N ASP A 236 15.10 16.57 3.61
CA ASP A 236 16.00 16.76 4.75
C ASP A 236 16.08 15.52 5.64
N GLU A 237 14.95 14.86 5.90
CA GLU A 237 14.93 13.58 6.62
C GLU A 237 15.67 12.50 5.85
N THR A 238 15.44 12.41 4.54
CA THR A 238 16.13 11.46 3.66
C THR A 238 17.63 11.68 3.68
N LYS A 239 18.10 12.93 3.49
CA LYS A 239 19.54 13.27 3.57
C LYS A 239 20.15 12.89 4.91
N LYS A 240 19.45 13.22 6.01
CA LYS A 240 19.89 12.89 7.37
C LYS A 240 19.98 11.38 7.57
N MET A 241 18.98 10.63 7.14
CA MET A 241 18.94 9.17 7.26
C MET A 241 20.08 8.51 6.46
N LEU A 242 20.24 8.87 5.19
CA LEU A 242 21.29 8.31 4.33
C LEU A 242 22.69 8.68 4.82
N LYS A 243 22.88 9.93 5.28
CA LYS A 243 24.15 10.36 5.87
C LYS A 243 24.47 9.60 7.16
N ASN A 244 23.47 9.39 8.02
CA ASN A 244 23.63 8.63 9.24
C ASN A 244 23.99 7.17 8.95
N SER A 245 23.33 6.54 7.96
CA SER A 245 23.65 5.18 7.52
C SER A 245 25.07 5.09 7.01
N PHE A 246 25.49 6.02 6.15
CA PHE A 246 26.87 6.11 5.67
C PHE A 246 27.88 6.20 6.81
N LEU A 247 27.69 7.15 7.74
CA LEU A 247 28.59 7.34 8.88
C LEU A 247 28.63 6.13 9.83
N PHE A 248 27.48 5.47 10.03
CA PHE A 248 27.38 4.27 10.85
C PHE A 248 28.21 3.12 10.27
N HIS A 249 28.07 2.82 8.98
CA HIS A 249 28.84 1.75 8.33
C HIS A 249 30.31 2.15 8.19
N GLN A 250 30.60 3.41 7.91
CA GLN A 250 31.98 3.91 7.88
C GLN A 250 32.67 3.75 9.24
N GLY A 251 31.96 4.05 10.34
CA GLY A 251 32.50 3.90 11.70
C GLY A 251 32.73 2.46 12.14
N LYS A 252 32.04 1.49 11.52
CA LYS A 252 32.18 0.06 11.80
C LYS A 252 33.26 -0.65 11.00
N GLN A 253 33.80 -0.03 9.96
CA GLN A 253 34.84 -0.63 9.12
C GLN A 253 36.09 -1.03 9.90
N LYS A 254 36.40 -0.33 11.00
CA LYS A 254 37.55 -0.61 11.89
C LYS A 254 37.08 -0.62 13.32
N THR A 255 37.63 -1.55 14.13
CA THR A 255 37.42 -1.55 15.58
C THR A 255 38.16 -0.39 16.23
N PHE A 256 37.65 0.08 17.38
CA PHE A 256 38.33 1.13 18.18
C PHE A 256 39.81 0.80 18.45
N MET A 257 40.12 -0.48 18.72
CA MET A 257 41.49 -0.97 18.93
C MET A 257 42.36 -0.76 17.68
N GLN A 258 41.83 -0.93 16.49
CA GLN A 258 42.57 -0.72 15.23
C GLN A 258 42.87 0.77 15.00
N TYR A 259 41.95 1.68 15.33
CA TYR A 259 42.22 3.12 15.31
C TYR A 259 43.34 3.53 16.30
N VAL A 260 43.33 2.96 17.52
CA VAL A 260 44.38 3.20 18.54
C VAL A 260 45.70 2.65 18.03
N LEU A 261 45.74 1.46 17.46
CA LEU A 261 46.93 0.82 16.93
C LEU A 261 47.56 1.60 15.77
N GLU A 262 46.72 2.07 14.82
CA GLU A 262 47.16 2.92 13.70
C GLU A 262 47.70 4.27 14.17
N ALA A 263 47.09 4.86 15.18
CA ALA A 263 47.59 6.10 15.79
C ALA A 263 48.94 5.92 16.48
N ALA A 264 49.15 4.75 17.12
CA ALA A 264 50.38 4.42 17.80
C ALA A 264 51.52 3.98 16.86
N THR A 265 51.19 3.18 15.83
CA THR A 265 52.20 2.59 14.92
C THR A 265 52.45 3.37 13.67
N LYS A 266 51.57 4.32 13.32
CA LYS A 266 51.52 5.06 12.03
C LYS A 266 51.50 4.14 10.79
N GLN A 267 51.05 2.89 10.96
CA GLN A 267 50.91 1.92 9.89
C GLN A 267 49.45 1.57 9.72
N PRO A 268 48.90 1.48 8.47
CA PRO A 268 47.52 1.11 8.23
C PRO A 268 47.29 -0.36 8.60
N THR A 269 46.18 -0.62 9.28
CA THR A 269 45.75 -1.99 9.60
C THR A 269 44.95 -2.56 8.45
N TYR A 270 45.35 -3.72 7.96
CA TYR A 270 44.72 -4.38 6.78
C TYR A 270 43.45 -5.18 7.11
N ASN A 271 43.10 -5.34 8.37
CA ASN A 271 41.96 -6.12 8.80
C ASN A 271 40.71 -5.22 8.87
N VAL A 272 40.09 -4.96 7.73
CA VAL A 272 38.90 -4.12 7.61
C VAL A 272 37.72 -4.99 7.28
N ASP A 273 36.55 -4.72 7.86
CA ASP A 273 35.31 -5.44 7.54
C ASP A 273 34.83 -5.07 6.13
N GLU A 274 35.01 -6.00 5.19
CA GLU A 274 34.65 -5.81 3.78
C GLU A 274 33.14 -5.58 3.60
N VAL A 275 32.30 -6.22 4.41
CA VAL A 275 30.84 -6.06 4.37
C VAL A 275 30.44 -4.62 4.76
N GLU A 276 31.09 -4.07 5.80
CA GLU A 276 30.83 -2.70 6.25
C GLU A 276 31.37 -1.66 5.25
N ILE A 277 32.45 -1.99 4.50
CA ILE A 277 32.90 -1.14 3.38
C ILE A 277 31.88 -1.13 2.26
N GLU A 278 31.34 -2.28 1.88
CA GLU A 278 30.35 -2.41 0.80
C GLU A 278 29.07 -1.64 1.14
N LYS A 279 28.52 -1.86 2.34
CA LYS A 279 27.35 -1.11 2.85
C LYS A 279 27.59 0.40 2.92
N SER A 280 28.78 0.83 3.29
CA SER A 280 29.14 2.25 3.27
C SER A 280 29.15 2.84 1.85
N LYS A 281 29.69 2.10 0.87
CA LYS A 281 29.67 2.50 -0.54
C LYS A 281 28.24 2.57 -1.09
N GLU A 282 27.39 1.59 -0.77
CA GLU A 282 25.98 1.58 -1.15
C GLU A 282 25.25 2.80 -0.58
N ALA A 283 25.45 3.10 0.70
CA ALA A 283 24.85 4.28 1.34
C ALA A 283 25.32 5.59 0.68
N GLN A 284 26.61 5.66 0.27
CA GLN A 284 27.16 6.81 -0.45
C GLN A 284 26.58 6.94 -1.86
N MET A 285 26.42 5.83 -2.58
CA MET A 285 25.78 5.80 -3.90
C MET A 285 24.32 6.26 -3.79
N ALA A 286 23.56 5.71 -2.84
CA ALA A 286 22.19 6.09 -2.56
C ALA A 286 22.06 7.61 -2.27
N LEU A 287 22.97 8.18 -1.49
CA LEU A 287 23.01 9.61 -1.21
C LEU A 287 23.30 10.45 -2.47
N ASN A 288 24.16 9.98 -3.36
CA ASN A 288 24.46 10.66 -4.61
C ASN A 288 23.29 10.59 -5.60
N GLU A 289 22.65 9.43 -5.74
CA GLU A 289 21.47 9.23 -6.58
C GLU A 289 20.28 10.07 -6.09
N PHE A 290 20.09 10.14 -4.77
CA PHE A 290 19.10 11.02 -4.18
C PHE A 290 19.36 12.50 -4.53
N LYS A 291 20.60 12.98 -4.41
CA LYS A 291 20.98 14.36 -4.75
C LYS A 291 20.74 14.71 -6.22
N THR A 292 20.81 13.73 -7.11
CA THR A 292 20.52 13.91 -8.55
C THR A 292 19.02 13.87 -8.87
N GLY A 293 18.16 13.67 -7.86
CA GLY A 293 16.70 13.60 -8.02
C GLY A 293 16.22 12.28 -8.64
N GLY A 294 17.07 11.25 -8.68
CA GLY A 294 16.75 9.95 -9.26
C GLY A 294 15.82 9.08 -8.42
N MET A 295 15.78 9.28 -7.10
CA MET A 295 15.06 8.43 -6.16
C MET A 295 14.25 9.24 -5.14
N SER A 296 13.16 8.67 -4.64
CA SER A 296 12.44 9.11 -3.45
C SER A 296 12.49 8.01 -2.39
N TYR A 297 12.57 8.40 -1.14
CA TYR A 297 12.66 7.49 0.00
C TYR A 297 11.42 7.61 0.89
N GLY A 298 11.10 6.55 1.59
CA GLY A 298 9.95 6.51 2.48
C GLY A 298 9.95 5.31 3.41
N TYR A 299 9.11 5.36 4.42
CA TYR A 299 8.82 4.21 5.26
C TYR A 299 7.79 3.31 4.55
N TYR A 300 8.16 2.07 4.36
CA TYR A 300 7.30 1.07 3.73
C TYR A 300 6.91 -0.01 4.74
N THR A 301 5.63 -0.37 4.75
CA THR A 301 5.14 -1.52 5.51
C THR A 301 4.18 -2.31 4.63
N LEU A 302 4.26 -3.64 4.70
CA LEU A 302 3.30 -4.53 4.07
C LEU A 302 2.71 -5.45 5.13
N SER A 303 1.38 -5.54 5.15
CA SER A 303 0.65 -6.40 6.07
C SER A 303 -0.46 -7.15 5.34
N VAL A 304 -0.60 -8.43 5.64
CA VAL A 304 -1.67 -9.29 5.15
C VAL A 304 -2.55 -9.67 6.32
N LEU A 305 -3.81 -9.38 6.20
CA LEU A 305 -4.82 -9.61 7.20
C LEU A 305 -5.69 -10.80 6.78
N ILE A 306 -5.87 -11.75 7.68
CA ILE A 306 -6.55 -13.01 7.46
C ILE A 306 -7.57 -13.21 8.56
N ILE A 307 -8.71 -13.83 8.20
CA ILE A 307 -9.78 -14.17 9.14
C ILE A 307 -10.20 -15.62 8.92
N ASP A 308 -10.49 -16.31 10.01
CA ASP A 308 -11.11 -17.62 9.98
C ASP A 308 -11.94 -17.86 11.27
N ASP A 309 -12.92 -18.73 11.18
CA ASP A 309 -13.72 -19.13 12.33
C ASP A 309 -12.97 -20.16 13.20
N ASN A 310 -11.97 -20.85 12.65
CA ASN A 310 -11.23 -21.93 13.27
C ASN A 310 -9.74 -21.57 13.40
N ARG A 311 -9.21 -21.73 14.63
CA ARG A 311 -7.80 -21.44 14.93
C ARG A 311 -6.82 -22.25 14.09
N GLN A 312 -7.04 -23.54 13.94
CA GLN A 312 -6.15 -24.41 13.17
C GLN A 312 -6.08 -23.98 11.70
N LYS A 313 -7.24 -23.66 11.08
CA LYS A 313 -7.29 -23.15 9.71
C LYS A 313 -6.63 -21.79 9.58
N LEU A 314 -6.75 -20.94 10.59
CA LEU A 314 -6.07 -19.65 10.60
C LEU A 314 -4.54 -19.83 10.63
N ASP A 315 -4.03 -20.76 11.44
CA ASP A 315 -2.60 -21.05 11.54
C ASP A 315 -2.06 -21.70 10.23
N GLU A 316 -2.86 -22.57 9.57
CA GLU A 316 -2.55 -23.10 8.24
C GLU A 316 -2.41 -22.00 7.20
N LYS A 317 -3.37 -21.06 7.13
CA LYS A 317 -3.31 -19.90 6.23
C LYS A 317 -2.11 -18.98 6.51
N ILE A 318 -1.77 -18.77 7.78
CA ILE A 318 -0.58 -18.01 8.16
C ILE A 318 0.68 -18.69 7.61
N SER A 319 0.79 -20.03 7.77
CA SER A 319 1.92 -20.81 7.28
C SER A 319 2.06 -20.82 5.76
N GLU A 320 0.96 -20.65 5.02
CA GLU A 320 1.01 -20.53 3.55
C GLU A 320 1.54 -19.17 3.08
N ILE A 321 1.48 -18.13 3.94
CA ILE A 321 1.95 -16.76 3.60
C ILE A 321 3.40 -16.55 4.04
N THR A 322 3.85 -17.22 5.11
CA THR A 322 5.20 -17.06 5.70
C THR A 322 6.21 -17.98 5.05
#